data_9823d9d4a0c7ef3334356afbb7d41565
#
_entry.id   9823d9d4a0c7ef3334356afbb7d41565
#
_cell.length_a   1.000
_cell.length_b   1.000
_cell.length_c   1.000
_cell.angle_alpha   90.00
_cell.angle_beta   90.00
_cell.angle_gamma   90.00
#
_symmetry.space_group_name_H-M   'P 1'
#
loop_
_entity.id
_entity.type
_entity.pdbx_description
1 polymer ?
#
loop_
_entity_poly.entity_id
_entity_poly.type
_entity_poly.pdbx_seq_one_letter_code
_entity_poly.pdbx_strand_id
1 'polypeptide(L)'
;SEMCIRDRFYSRPRIDTTAIAHRLIDKYKTISGVCNADIEDLKEIEGIDEASAVLIKMIPLLAKEYMNSSSNSIHMSNYNTVCEYFKTQFLGETVEKIRIACLDDKLRLISGKIIAEGAPGGVGINIRRIVEFTYKNKCENVILAHNHPHGDIIPSDDDIKATAEIYNTLKPVGINLLDHIIVADGQAISLKESGAFSLLK
;
A
#
# COMPACT_ATOMS: atom_id res chain seq x y z
N SER A 1 -16.28 10.14 -13.33
CA SER A 1 -15.86 10.30 -11.92
C SER A 1 -16.94 10.90 -11.01
N GLU A 2 -17.69 11.93 -11.44
CA GLU A 2 -18.81 12.50 -10.66
C GLU A 2 -19.95 11.48 -10.46
N MET A 3 -20.23 10.66 -11.44
CA MET A 3 -21.24 9.60 -11.37
C MET A 3 -20.93 8.58 -10.28
N CYS A 4 -19.65 8.24 -10.08
CA CYS A 4 -19.22 7.32 -9.01
C CYS A 4 -19.46 7.85 -7.59
N ILE A 5 -19.38 9.16 -7.39
CA ILE A 5 -19.63 9.76 -6.07
C ILE A 5 -21.14 9.88 -5.85
N ARG A 6 -21.89 10.26 -6.86
CA ARG A 6 -23.35 10.43 -6.79
C ARG A 6 -24.08 9.13 -6.40
N ASP A 7 -23.70 8.01 -7.00
CA ASP A 7 -24.36 6.73 -6.75
C ASP A 7 -24.05 6.12 -5.38
N ARG A 8 -22.96 6.56 -4.73
CA ARG A 8 -22.54 6.05 -3.41
C ARG A 8 -23.29 6.66 -2.23
N PHE A 9 -24.00 7.78 -2.44
CA PHE A 9 -24.86 8.40 -1.43
C PHE A 9 -26.28 7.86 -1.42
N TYR A 10 -26.54 6.72 -2.05
CA TYR A 10 -27.84 6.04 -2.02
C TYR A 10 -28.33 5.66 -0.61
N SER A 11 -27.49 5.86 0.41
CA SER A 11 -27.88 5.75 1.81
C SER A 11 -28.92 6.79 2.27
N ARG A 12 -29.19 7.82 1.42
CA ARG A 12 -30.21 8.84 1.67
C ARG A 12 -31.28 8.83 0.58
N PRO A 13 -32.35 8.02 0.74
CA PRO A 13 -33.45 8.02 -0.21
C PRO A 13 -34.11 9.41 -0.30
N ARG A 14 -34.29 9.91 -1.52
CA ARG A 14 -34.99 11.17 -1.86
C ARG A 14 -34.18 12.47 -1.78
N ILE A 15 -32.85 12.44 -1.65
CA ILE A 15 -32.02 13.64 -1.71
C ILE A 15 -31.15 13.60 -2.96
N ASP A 16 -31.12 14.70 -3.70
CA ASP A 16 -30.17 14.87 -4.80
C ASP A 16 -28.74 15.08 -4.22
N THR A 17 -27.89 14.10 -4.40
CA THR A 17 -26.52 14.11 -3.89
C THR A 17 -25.53 14.78 -4.84
N THR A 18 -25.98 15.31 -5.98
CA THR A 18 -25.12 15.96 -6.97
C THR A 18 -24.36 17.14 -6.38
N ALA A 19 -25.06 18.01 -5.63
CA ALA A 19 -24.44 19.17 -4.99
C ALA A 19 -23.38 18.78 -3.94
N ILE A 20 -23.60 17.69 -3.21
CA ILE A 20 -22.63 17.15 -2.24
C ILE A 20 -21.39 16.63 -2.97
N ALA A 21 -21.57 15.88 -4.06
CA ALA A 21 -20.47 15.35 -4.88
C ALA A 21 -19.60 16.48 -5.46
N HIS A 22 -20.21 17.56 -5.96
CA HIS A 22 -19.48 18.74 -6.45
C HIS A 22 -18.65 19.38 -5.32
N ARG A 23 -19.23 19.64 -4.14
CA ARG A 23 -18.50 20.21 -3.00
C ARG A 23 -17.30 19.35 -2.59
N LEU A 24 -17.45 18.03 -2.57
CA LEU A 24 -16.36 17.10 -2.26
C LEU A 24 -15.23 17.20 -3.30
N ILE A 25 -15.55 17.17 -4.60
CA ILE A 25 -14.54 17.28 -5.66
C ILE A 25 -13.91 18.66 -5.70
N ASP A 26 -14.67 19.72 -5.44
CA ASP A 26 -14.14 21.09 -5.39
C ASP A 26 -13.11 21.26 -4.25
N LYS A 27 -13.37 20.65 -3.08
CA LYS A 27 -12.49 20.73 -1.91
C LYS A 27 -11.27 19.78 -2.08
N TYR A 28 -11.48 18.53 -2.44
CA TYR A 28 -10.45 17.49 -2.40
C TYR A 28 -9.85 17.12 -3.77
N LYS A 29 -10.36 17.67 -4.86
CA LYS A 29 -9.88 17.58 -6.26
C LYS A 29 -10.02 16.19 -6.90
N THR A 30 -9.85 15.11 -6.14
CA THR A 30 -9.87 13.74 -6.62
C THR A 30 -10.70 12.83 -5.74
N ILE A 31 -11.14 11.69 -6.27
CA ILE A 31 -11.79 10.64 -5.46
C ILE A 31 -10.85 10.12 -4.36
N SER A 32 -9.57 9.97 -4.67
CA SER A 32 -8.56 9.58 -3.69
C SER A 32 -8.46 10.61 -2.57
N GLY A 33 -8.43 11.92 -2.90
CA GLY A 33 -8.43 12.99 -1.92
C GLY A 33 -9.66 12.94 -1.00
N VAL A 34 -10.85 12.69 -1.57
CA VAL A 34 -12.09 12.53 -0.78
C VAL A 34 -11.99 11.32 0.16
N CYS A 35 -11.54 10.17 -0.34
CA CYS A 35 -11.45 8.95 0.46
C CYS A 35 -10.36 9.03 1.55
N ASN A 36 -9.33 9.84 1.34
CA ASN A 36 -8.22 10.00 2.28
C ASN A 36 -8.46 11.11 3.32
N ALA A 37 -9.42 12.02 3.09
CA ALA A 37 -9.76 13.09 4.02
C ALA A 37 -10.20 12.55 5.39
N ASP A 38 -9.96 13.30 6.46
CA ASP A 38 -10.39 12.92 7.79
C ASP A 38 -11.92 12.98 7.94
N ILE A 39 -12.47 12.15 8.83
CA ILE A 39 -13.92 12.08 9.06
C ILE A 39 -14.48 13.43 9.48
N GLU A 40 -13.78 14.16 10.35
CA GLU A 40 -14.21 15.48 10.81
C GLU A 40 -14.22 16.49 9.67
N ASP A 41 -13.19 16.48 8.80
CA ASP A 41 -13.13 17.35 7.62
C ASP A 41 -14.23 17.05 6.59
N LEU A 42 -14.61 15.77 6.45
CA LEU A 42 -15.73 15.37 5.59
C LEU A 42 -17.07 15.86 6.15
N LYS A 43 -17.25 15.84 7.46
CA LYS A 43 -18.47 16.30 8.15
C LYS A 43 -18.68 17.82 8.04
N GLU A 44 -17.62 18.59 7.78
CA GLU A 44 -17.77 20.04 7.49
C GLU A 44 -18.52 20.32 6.18
N ILE A 45 -18.59 19.32 5.28
CA ILE A 45 -19.33 19.46 4.03
C ILE A 45 -20.82 19.34 4.30
N GLU A 46 -21.58 20.40 3.97
CA GLU A 46 -23.02 20.41 4.13
C GLU A 46 -23.68 19.22 3.41
N GLY A 47 -24.41 18.42 4.14
CA GLY A 47 -25.07 17.20 3.65
C GLY A 47 -24.28 15.91 3.94
N ILE A 48 -23.10 15.97 4.55
CA ILE A 48 -22.35 14.80 5.01
C ILE A 48 -22.55 14.65 6.53
N ASP A 49 -23.15 13.54 6.92
CA ASP A 49 -23.20 13.10 8.30
C ASP A 49 -22.09 12.09 8.60
N GLU A 50 -21.95 11.69 9.84
CA GLU A 50 -20.94 10.74 10.29
C GLU A 50 -21.04 9.39 9.55
N ALA A 51 -22.26 8.88 9.32
CA ALA A 51 -22.46 7.63 8.60
C ALA A 51 -21.97 7.72 7.15
N SER A 52 -22.24 8.84 6.48
CA SER A 52 -21.76 9.10 5.12
C SER A 52 -20.22 9.23 5.07
N ALA A 53 -19.62 9.92 6.04
CA ALA A 53 -18.16 10.04 6.15
C ALA A 53 -17.51 8.68 6.36
N VAL A 54 -18.05 7.85 7.26
CA VAL A 54 -17.55 6.47 7.50
C VAL A 54 -17.68 5.62 6.23
N LEU A 55 -18.80 5.69 5.52
CA LEU A 55 -18.96 4.96 4.24
C LEU A 55 -17.91 5.36 3.21
N ILE A 56 -17.59 6.65 3.10
CA ILE A 56 -16.52 7.13 2.22
C ILE A 56 -15.17 6.50 2.61
N LYS A 57 -14.84 6.50 3.90
CA LYS A 57 -13.59 5.92 4.41
C LYS A 57 -13.52 4.40 4.22
N MET A 58 -14.64 3.71 4.18
CA MET A 58 -14.68 2.27 3.95
C MET A 58 -14.36 1.87 2.50
N ILE A 59 -14.51 2.77 1.53
CA ILE A 59 -14.33 2.44 0.11
C ILE A 59 -12.94 1.88 -0.21
N PRO A 60 -11.83 2.53 0.17
CA PRO A 60 -10.49 1.98 -0.07
C PRO A 60 -10.27 0.64 0.63
N LEU A 61 -10.79 0.48 1.85
CA LEU A 61 -10.66 -0.75 2.62
C LEU A 61 -11.39 -1.92 1.95
N LEU A 62 -12.63 -1.69 1.50
CA LEU A 62 -13.41 -2.70 0.78
C LEU A 62 -12.79 -3.04 -0.57
N ALA A 63 -12.28 -2.06 -1.31
CA ALA A 63 -11.60 -2.28 -2.57
C ALA A 63 -10.36 -3.17 -2.38
N LYS A 64 -9.55 -2.88 -1.36
CA LYS A 64 -8.37 -3.66 -0.99
C LYS A 64 -8.74 -5.10 -0.62
N GLU A 65 -9.77 -5.29 0.21
CA GLU A 65 -10.24 -6.62 0.62
C GLU A 65 -10.80 -7.40 -0.57
N TYR A 66 -11.59 -6.75 -1.43
CA TYR A 66 -12.14 -7.38 -2.64
C TYR A 66 -11.01 -7.86 -3.56
N MET A 67 -9.99 -7.04 -3.80
CA MET A 67 -8.86 -7.43 -4.64
C MET A 67 -8.03 -8.57 -4.03
N ASN A 68 -7.87 -8.58 -2.70
CA ASN A 68 -7.18 -9.66 -2.00
C ASN A 68 -7.98 -10.97 -2.03
N SER A 69 -9.30 -10.91 -1.87
CA SER A 69 -10.17 -12.08 -1.81
C SER A 69 -10.40 -12.74 -3.18
N SER A 70 -10.29 -11.99 -4.26
CA SER A 70 -10.50 -12.49 -5.63
C SER A 70 -9.33 -13.31 -6.19
N SER A 71 -8.19 -13.34 -5.49
CA SER A 71 -6.99 -14.03 -5.96
C SER A 71 -6.78 -15.37 -5.25
N ASN A 72 -7.24 -16.46 -5.86
CA ASN A 72 -6.76 -17.82 -5.54
C ASN A 72 -5.27 -17.92 -5.88
N SER A 73 -4.37 -17.74 -4.90
CA SER A 73 -2.91 -17.78 -5.00
C SER A 73 -2.29 -16.75 -5.99
N ILE A 74 -1.87 -15.60 -5.45
CA ILE A 74 -1.11 -14.61 -6.23
C ILE A 74 0.29 -15.17 -6.51
N HIS A 75 0.64 -15.32 -7.78
CA HIS A 75 1.99 -15.69 -8.23
C HIS A 75 2.85 -14.45 -8.42
N MET A 76 3.88 -14.29 -7.59
CA MET A 76 4.83 -13.18 -7.61
C MET A 76 6.02 -13.46 -8.57
N SER A 77 5.76 -14.15 -9.70
CA SER A 77 6.80 -14.60 -10.62
C SER A 77 7.23 -13.55 -11.64
N ASN A 78 6.49 -12.47 -11.78
CA ASN A 78 6.82 -11.40 -12.70
C ASN A 78 6.65 -10.02 -12.06
N TYR A 79 7.39 -9.05 -12.59
CA TYR A 79 7.42 -7.67 -12.15
C TYR A 79 6.03 -7.02 -12.05
N ASN A 80 5.22 -7.16 -13.10
CA ASN A 80 3.92 -6.50 -13.14
C ASN A 80 2.99 -7.00 -12.03
N THR A 81 2.93 -8.31 -11.80
CA THR A 81 2.09 -8.88 -10.73
C THR A 81 2.55 -8.41 -9.35
N VAL A 82 3.86 -8.34 -9.11
CA VAL A 82 4.42 -7.84 -7.85
C VAL A 82 4.05 -6.37 -7.64
N CYS A 83 4.24 -5.54 -8.65
CA CYS A 83 3.91 -4.11 -8.59
C CYS A 83 2.42 -3.87 -8.36
N GLU A 84 1.54 -4.55 -9.11
CA GLU A 84 0.08 -4.41 -8.93
C GLU A 84 -0.39 -4.87 -7.54
N TYR A 85 0.19 -5.95 -7.02
CA TYR A 85 -0.09 -6.37 -5.66
C TYR A 85 0.27 -5.28 -4.65
N PHE A 86 1.49 -4.74 -4.69
CA PHE A 86 1.89 -3.75 -3.70
C PHE A 86 1.19 -2.40 -3.89
N LYS A 87 0.88 -1.97 -5.10
CA LYS A 87 0.01 -0.79 -5.33
C LYS A 87 -1.34 -0.96 -4.64
N THR A 88 -1.95 -2.14 -4.76
CA THR A 88 -3.19 -2.45 -4.06
C THR A 88 -3.02 -2.42 -2.54
N GLN A 89 -1.90 -2.96 -2.03
CA GLN A 89 -1.66 -3.01 -0.58
C GLN A 89 -1.46 -1.63 0.06
N PHE A 90 -1.00 -0.64 -0.70
CA PHE A 90 -0.81 0.74 -0.22
C PHE A 90 -1.96 1.68 -0.61
N LEU A 91 -3.03 1.16 -1.20
CA LEU A 91 -4.20 1.97 -1.54
C LEU A 91 -4.79 2.64 -0.29
N GLY A 92 -4.91 3.97 -0.32
CA GLY A 92 -5.46 4.77 0.79
C GLY A 92 -4.51 4.96 1.98
N GLU A 93 -3.23 4.56 1.87
CA GLU A 93 -2.24 4.81 2.91
C GLU A 93 -1.69 6.23 2.78
N THR A 94 -1.80 7.02 3.83
CA THR A 94 -1.37 8.44 3.89
C THR A 94 -0.07 8.65 4.65
N VAL A 95 0.41 7.60 5.33
CA VAL A 95 1.69 7.58 6.03
C VAL A 95 2.61 6.55 5.40
N GLU A 96 3.92 6.76 5.56
CA GLU A 96 4.92 5.81 5.09
C GLU A 96 4.81 4.49 5.87
N LYS A 97 4.74 3.38 5.15
CA LYS A 97 4.66 2.04 5.72
C LYS A 97 5.58 1.10 4.96
N ILE A 98 6.15 0.17 5.70
CA ILE A 98 6.94 -0.91 5.11
C ILE A 98 6.16 -2.21 5.27
N ARG A 99 5.98 -2.92 4.16
CA ARG A 99 5.33 -4.22 4.10
C ARG A 99 6.31 -5.30 3.69
N ILE A 100 6.03 -6.51 4.16
CA ILE A 100 6.70 -7.73 3.73
C ILE A 100 5.66 -8.68 3.13
N ALA A 101 6.03 -9.36 2.04
CA ALA A 101 5.31 -10.51 1.49
C ALA A 101 6.19 -11.75 1.61
N CYS A 102 5.64 -12.81 2.21
CA CYS A 102 6.24 -14.15 2.29
C CYS A 102 5.77 -15.01 1.12
N LEU A 103 6.69 -15.67 0.44
CA LEU A 103 6.42 -16.49 -0.72
C LEU A 103 6.88 -17.92 -0.49
N ASP A 104 6.18 -18.88 -1.10
CA ASP A 104 6.63 -20.27 -1.18
C ASP A 104 7.72 -20.46 -2.27
N ASP A 105 8.22 -21.69 -2.40
CA ASP A 105 9.25 -22.05 -3.38
C ASP A 105 8.79 -21.88 -4.84
N LYS A 106 7.48 -21.79 -5.08
CA LYS A 106 6.88 -21.53 -6.39
C LYS A 106 6.53 -20.05 -6.57
N LEU A 107 7.05 -19.17 -5.71
CA LEU A 107 6.77 -17.73 -5.69
C LEU A 107 5.27 -17.39 -5.53
N ARG A 108 4.50 -18.24 -4.87
CA ARG A 108 3.12 -17.93 -4.51
C ARG A 108 3.08 -17.22 -3.17
N LEU A 109 2.23 -16.20 -3.09
CA LEU A 109 2.03 -15.45 -1.85
C LEU A 109 1.44 -16.37 -0.76
N ILE A 110 2.17 -16.48 0.35
CA ILE A 110 1.70 -17.17 1.56
C ILE A 110 0.98 -16.17 2.48
N SER A 111 1.64 -15.04 2.74
CA SER A 111 1.15 -14.03 3.68
C SER A 111 1.86 -12.70 3.47
N GLY A 112 1.20 -11.60 3.83
CA GLY A 112 1.79 -10.26 3.83
C GLY A 112 1.42 -9.47 5.08
N LYS A 113 2.33 -8.60 5.55
CA LYS A 113 2.15 -7.81 6.77
C LYS A 113 2.88 -6.48 6.70
N ILE A 114 2.33 -5.46 7.36
CA ILE A 114 3.05 -4.23 7.68
C ILE A 114 4.06 -4.54 8.80
N ILE A 115 5.33 -4.23 8.58
CA ILE A 115 6.41 -4.46 9.56
C ILE A 115 6.89 -3.18 10.21
N ALA A 116 6.67 -2.05 9.56
CA ALA A 116 6.99 -0.74 10.11
C ALA A 116 6.01 0.32 9.60
N GLU A 117 5.79 1.35 10.40
CA GLU A 117 4.97 2.53 10.11
C GLU A 117 5.61 3.73 10.81
N GLY A 118 5.72 4.88 10.14
CA GLY A 118 6.28 6.07 10.80
C GLY A 118 6.75 7.15 9.83
N ALA A 119 7.45 8.14 10.36
CA ALA A 119 7.81 9.36 9.67
C ALA A 119 8.85 9.17 8.55
N PRO A 120 8.84 10.05 7.54
CA PRO A 120 9.80 10.04 6.45
C PRO A 120 11.25 10.09 6.94
N GLY A 121 12.10 9.26 6.38
CA GLY A 121 13.55 9.34 6.55
C GLY A 121 14.15 8.60 7.73
N GLY A 122 13.43 7.62 8.35
CA GLY A 122 14.05 6.94 9.46
C GLY A 122 13.27 5.86 10.19
N VAL A 123 12.40 5.14 9.54
CA VAL A 123 11.87 3.93 10.18
C VAL A 123 12.96 2.87 10.15
N GLY A 124 13.70 2.76 11.24
CA GLY A 124 14.63 1.63 11.42
C GLY A 124 13.87 0.33 11.24
N ILE A 125 14.10 -0.35 10.12
CA ILE A 125 13.45 -1.63 9.86
C ILE A 125 13.95 -2.61 10.91
N ASN A 126 13.03 -3.06 11.77
CA ASN A 126 13.37 -4.05 12.77
C ASN A 126 13.48 -5.44 12.10
N ILE A 127 14.72 -5.81 11.76
CA ILE A 127 15.05 -7.08 11.10
C ILE A 127 14.50 -8.28 11.89
N ARG A 128 14.48 -8.19 13.22
CA ARG A 128 13.88 -9.23 14.05
C ARG A 128 12.40 -9.49 13.68
N ARG A 129 11.63 -8.45 13.39
CA ARG A 129 10.24 -8.61 12.94
C ARG A 129 10.12 -9.35 11.60
N ILE A 130 11.08 -9.14 10.70
CA ILE A 130 11.15 -9.87 9.43
C ILE A 130 11.40 -11.35 9.71
N VAL A 131 12.43 -11.67 10.49
CA VAL A 131 12.79 -13.04 10.83
C VAL A 131 11.66 -13.78 11.57
N GLU A 132 11.03 -13.13 12.56
CA GLU A 132 9.89 -13.70 13.27
C GLU A 132 8.71 -13.99 12.33
N PHE A 133 8.43 -13.08 11.37
CA PHE A 133 7.34 -13.25 10.43
C PHE A 133 7.62 -14.36 9.42
N THR A 134 8.83 -14.44 8.88
CA THR A 134 9.24 -15.51 7.95
C THR A 134 9.22 -16.88 8.61
N TYR A 135 9.73 -16.98 9.83
CA TYR A 135 9.71 -18.22 10.60
C TYR A 135 8.28 -18.70 10.89
N LYS A 136 7.39 -17.78 11.33
CA LYS A 136 5.99 -18.09 11.59
C LYS A 136 5.26 -18.61 10.35
N ASN A 137 5.58 -18.07 9.19
CA ASN A 137 4.95 -18.44 7.91
C ASN A 137 5.71 -19.57 7.19
N LYS A 138 6.80 -20.09 7.76
CA LYS A 138 7.64 -21.14 7.17
C LYS A 138 8.06 -20.79 5.74
N CYS A 139 8.47 -19.57 5.50
CA CYS A 139 8.91 -19.09 4.19
C CYS A 139 10.37 -18.64 4.23
N GLU A 140 11.07 -18.86 3.12
CA GLU A 140 12.47 -18.43 2.93
C GLU A 140 12.56 -17.28 1.93
N ASN A 141 11.53 -17.06 1.12
CA ASN A 141 11.51 -16.03 0.09
C ASN A 141 10.62 -14.87 0.48
N VAL A 142 11.17 -13.67 0.44
CA VAL A 142 10.43 -12.44 0.81
C VAL A 142 10.61 -11.34 -0.23
N ILE A 143 9.57 -10.52 -0.37
CA ILE A 143 9.63 -9.24 -1.06
C ILE A 143 9.26 -8.17 -0.04
N LEU A 144 10.06 -7.10 0.01
CA LEU A 144 9.74 -5.89 0.76
C LEU A 144 9.08 -4.87 -0.15
N ALA A 145 8.27 -4.01 0.44
CA ALA A 145 7.79 -2.82 -0.23
C ALA A 145 7.56 -1.70 0.77
N HIS A 146 7.73 -0.45 0.32
CA HIS A 146 7.30 0.73 1.06
C HIS A 146 6.62 1.74 0.13
N ASN A 147 5.82 2.62 0.71
CA ASN A 147 5.16 3.68 -0.03
C ASN A 147 5.76 5.04 0.31
N HIS A 148 5.78 5.93 -0.69
CA HIS A 148 6.06 7.35 -0.53
C HIS A 148 4.73 8.13 -0.69
N PRO A 149 3.98 8.44 0.39
CA PRO A 149 2.64 9.03 0.27
C PRO A 149 2.62 10.40 -0.38
N HIS A 150 3.71 11.16 -0.27
CA HIS A 150 3.84 12.54 -0.76
C HIS A 150 5.15 12.76 -1.51
N GLY A 151 5.82 11.68 -1.92
CA GLY A 151 7.15 11.72 -2.53
C GLY A 151 7.18 11.15 -3.94
N ASP A 152 8.37 11.25 -4.53
CA ASP A 152 8.66 10.64 -5.82
C ASP A 152 8.81 9.13 -5.70
N ILE A 153 8.60 8.45 -6.81
CA ILE A 153 8.82 7.01 -6.93
C ILE A 153 10.31 6.64 -6.93
N ILE A 154 11.18 7.63 -7.07
CA ILE A 154 12.63 7.43 -7.13
C ILE A 154 13.14 7.03 -5.75
N PRO A 155 13.91 5.92 -5.66
CA PRO A 155 14.51 5.50 -4.40
C PRO A 155 15.49 6.54 -3.87
N SER A 156 15.42 6.82 -2.59
CA SER A 156 16.43 7.63 -1.91
C SER A 156 17.72 6.80 -1.65
N ASP A 157 18.83 7.48 -1.38
CA ASP A 157 20.06 6.81 -0.95
C ASP A 157 19.86 5.99 0.33
N ASP A 158 18.98 6.44 1.21
CA ASP A 158 18.69 5.75 2.46
C ASP A 158 17.84 4.49 2.22
N ASP A 159 16.93 4.48 1.23
CA ASP A 159 16.22 3.27 0.81
C ASP A 159 17.17 2.20 0.29
N ILE A 160 18.15 2.62 -0.51
CA ILE A 160 19.18 1.73 -1.06
C ILE A 160 20.05 1.15 0.04
N LYS A 161 20.54 2.01 0.98
CA LYS A 161 21.35 1.57 2.13
C LYS A 161 20.59 0.61 3.03
N ALA A 162 19.34 0.96 3.40
CA ALA A 162 18.49 0.11 4.23
C ALA A 162 18.22 -1.24 3.56
N THR A 163 17.97 -1.25 2.25
CA THR A 163 17.80 -2.48 1.48
C THR A 163 19.06 -3.36 1.50
N ALA A 164 20.23 -2.74 1.35
CA ALA A 164 21.52 -3.44 1.43
C ALA A 164 21.75 -4.07 2.81
N GLU A 165 21.48 -3.32 3.87
CA GLU A 165 21.61 -3.80 5.26
C GLU A 165 20.68 -5.01 5.50
N ILE A 166 19.42 -4.90 5.09
CA ILE A 166 18.44 -5.99 5.22
C ILE A 166 18.90 -7.22 4.43
N TYR A 167 19.27 -7.04 3.16
CA TYR A 167 19.74 -8.14 2.29
C TYR A 167 20.91 -8.89 2.94
N ASN A 168 21.93 -8.14 3.40
CA ASN A 168 23.13 -8.71 4.00
C ASN A 168 22.87 -9.40 5.35
N THR A 169 21.84 -8.95 6.09
CA THR A 169 21.49 -9.54 7.39
C THR A 169 20.58 -10.76 7.23
N LEU A 170 19.69 -10.79 6.23
CA LEU A 170 18.78 -11.90 6.01
C LEU A 170 19.44 -13.10 5.34
N LYS A 171 20.38 -12.86 4.43
CA LYS A 171 21.07 -13.91 3.69
C LYS A 171 21.76 -14.96 4.57
N PRO A 172 22.54 -14.61 5.63
CA PRO A 172 23.18 -15.58 6.51
C PRO A 172 22.19 -16.44 7.31
N VAL A 173 20.97 -16.00 7.52
CA VAL A 173 19.91 -16.75 8.22
C VAL A 173 18.99 -17.53 7.27
N GLY A 174 19.37 -17.64 5.98
CA GLY A 174 18.65 -18.43 4.99
C GLY A 174 17.37 -17.77 4.45
N ILE A 175 17.20 -16.46 4.62
CA ILE A 175 16.06 -15.72 4.09
C ILE A 175 16.50 -14.95 2.84
N ASN A 176 15.84 -15.21 1.72
CA ASN A 176 16.12 -14.61 0.44
C ASN A 176 15.25 -13.35 0.24
N LEU A 177 15.86 -12.17 0.28
CA LEU A 177 15.21 -10.94 -0.18
C LEU A 177 15.22 -10.94 -1.71
N LEU A 178 14.07 -11.21 -2.33
CA LEU A 178 13.94 -11.33 -3.79
C LEU A 178 13.86 -9.98 -4.48
N ASP A 179 13.22 -8.99 -3.84
CA ASP A 179 13.06 -7.64 -4.37
C ASP A 179 12.65 -6.65 -3.26
N HIS A 180 12.76 -5.35 -3.59
CA HIS A 180 12.20 -4.26 -2.80
C HIS A 180 11.45 -3.30 -3.74
N ILE A 181 10.16 -3.12 -3.48
CA ILE A 181 9.25 -2.33 -4.31
C ILE A 181 8.99 -0.99 -3.64
N ILE A 182 9.08 0.09 -4.41
CA ILE A 182 8.67 1.42 -3.96
C ILE A 182 7.36 1.77 -4.66
N VAL A 183 6.39 2.26 -3.90
CA VAL A 183 5.07 2.66 -4.40
C VAL A 183 4.85 4.14 -4.11
N ALA A 184 4.58 4.93 -5.14
CA ALA A 184 4.25 6.34 -5.04
C ALA A 184 3.24 6.72 -6.12
N ASP A 185 2.25 7.53 -5.78
CA ASP A 185 1.25 8.08 -6.71
C ASP A 185 0.65 7.06 -7.70
N GLY A 186 0.28 5.88 -7.20
CA GLY A 186 -0.28 4.79 -8.00
C GLY A 186 0.69 4.10 -8.96
N GLN A 187 1.97 4.44 -8.90
CA GLN A 187 3.06 3.78 -9.62
C GLN A 187 3.85 2.87 -8.67
N ALA A 188 4.61 1.93 -9.24
CA ALA A 188 5.51 1.09 -8.47
C ALA A 188 6.78 0.81 -9.27
N ILE A 189 7.92 0.78 -8.60
CA ILE A 189 9.20 0.36 -9.17
C ILE A 189 9.85 -0.72 -8.33
N SER A 190 10.66 -1.55 -8.98
CA SER A 190 11.50 -2.58 -8.37
C SER A 190 12.94 -2.10 -8.28
N LEU A 191 13.54 -2.18 -7.10
CA LEU A 191 14.95 -1.91 -6.92
C LEU A 191 15.83 -2.95 -7.62
N LYS A 192 15.32 -4.17 -7.79
CA LYS A 192 16.02 -5.22 -8.55
C LYS A 192 16.06 -4.90 -10.03
N GLU A 193 14.92 -4.56 -10.65
CA GLU A 193 14.84 -4.23 -12.07
C GLU A 193 15.57 -2.91 -12.40
N SER A 194 15.63 -1.97 -11.47
CA SER A 194 16.41 -0.72 -11.61
C SER A 194 17.92 -0.94 -11.53
N GLY A 195 18.37 -2.16 -11.24
CA GLY A 195 19.78 -2.52 -11.10
C GLY A 195 20.39 -2.21 -9.73
N ALA A 196 19.63 -1.63 -8.80
CA ALA A 196 20.12 -1.30 -7.46
C ALA A 196 20.58 -2.55 -6.67
N PHE A 197 19.96 -3.71 -6.89
CA PHE A 197 20.40 -4.97 -6.28
C PHE A 197 21.80 -5.45 -6.74
N SER A 198 22.31 -4.97 -7.86
CA SER A 198 23.68 -5.27 -8.27
C SER A 198 24.72 -4.58 -7.39
N LEU A 199 24.32 -3.51 -6.69
CA LEU A 199 25.15 -2.77 -5.74
C LEU A 199 25.16 -3.39 -4.33
N LEU A 200 24.31 -4.41 -4.07
CA LEU A 200 24.17 -5.09 -2.77
C LEU A 200 25.16 -6.28 -2.59
N LYS A 201 26.06 -6.47 -3.54
CA LYS A 201 27.04 -7.57 -3.51
C LYS A 201 28.35 -7.15 -2.85
#